data_add32026497cc8e9e63959ae6a069903
#
_entry.id   add32026497cc8e9e63959ae6a069903
#
_cell.length_a   1.000
_cell.length_b   1.000
_cell.length_c   1.000
_cell.angle_alpha   90.00
_cell.angle_beta   90.00
_cell.angle_gamma   90.00
#
_symmetry.space_group_name_H-M   'P 1'
#
loop_
_entity.id
_entity.type
_entity.pdbx_description
1 polymer ?
#
loop_
_entity_poly.entity_id
_entity_poly.type
_entity_poly.pdbx_seq_one_letter_code
_entity_poly.pdbx_strand_id
1 'polypeptide(L)'
;MNERLKQARIYLNLSQEFVARQMNLPRPAISAIESGQRKVSTEELKAFAKLYGVSADELLYGPQEQENKSMVFARTFSELDHQDQQEILNLIDFKRRYRERINGWE
;
A
#
# COMPACT_ATOMS: atom_id res chain seq x y z
N MET A 1 6.75 12.50 -2.64
CA MET A 1 5.40 12.46 -2.03
C MET A 1 4.28 12.90 -2.97
N ASN A 2 4.47 13.99 -3.70
CA ASN A 2 3.42 14.52 -4.59
C ASN A 2 2.96 13.51 -5.64
N GLU A 3 3.87 12.76 -6.24
CA GLU A 3 3.52 11.73 -7.23
C GLU A 3 2.74 10.59 -6.62
N ARG A 4 3.04 10.20 -5.38
CA ARG A 4 2.30 9.12 -4.70
C ARG A 4 0.88 9.54 -4.37
N LEU A 5 0.67 10.80 -4.02
CA LEU A 5 -0.68 11.35 -3.83
C LEU A 5 -1.49 11.28 -5.12
N LYS A 6 -0.90 11.69 -6.23
CA LYS A 6 -1.55 11.61 -7.54
C LYS A 6 -1.85 10.16 -7.92
N GLN A 7 -0.89 9.26 -7.75
CA GLN A 7 -1.05 7.85 -8.06
C GLN A 7 -2.16 7.20 -7.23
N ALA A 8 -2.23 7.50 -5.92
CA ALA A 8 -3.28 6.97 -5.05
C ALA A 8 -4.66 7.45 -5.50
N ARG A 9 -4.77 8.72 -5.86
CA ARG A 9 -6.03 9.28 -6.38
C ARG A 9 -6.46 8.55 -7.66
N ILE A 10 -5.55 8.40 -8.61
CA ILE A 10 -5.82 7.75 -9.90
C ILE A 10 -6.19 6.27 -9.67
N TYR A 11 -5.45 5.59 -8.79
CA TYR A 11 -5.71 4.18 -8.49
C TYR A 11 -7.13 3.97 -7.96
N LEU A 12 -7.63 4.90 -7.14
CA LEU A 12 -8.98 4.86 -6.61
C LEU A 12 -10.03 5.44 -7.57
N ASN A 13 -9.59 5.89 -8.73
CA ASN A 13 -10.45 6.46 -9.76
C ASN A 13 -11.22 7.72 -9.28
N LEU A 14 -10.54 8.55 -8.48
CA LEU A 14 -11.10 9.77 -7.93
C LEU A 14 -10.65 10.99 -8.76
N SER A 15 -11.56 11.98 -8.91
CA SER A 15 -11.22 13.24 -9.56
C SER A 15 -10.53 14.20 -8.59
N GLN A 16 -9.76 15.14 -9.12
CA GLN A 16 -9.20 16.21 -8.30
C GLN A 16 -10.28 17.02 -7.61
N GLU A 17 -11.40 17.24 -8.29
CA GLU A 17 -12.53 17.98 -7.75
C GLU A 17 -13.16 17.29 -6.55
N PHE A 18 -13.34 15.98 -6.63
CA PHE A 18 -13.85 15.18 -5.52
C PHE A 18 -12.91 15.25 -4.32
N VAL A 19 -11.60 15.06 -4.54
CA VAL A 19 -10.60 15.10 -3.47
C VAL A 19 -10.55 16.51 -2.85
N ALA A 20 -10.64 17.55 -3.66
CA ALA A 20 -10.69 18.93 -3.18
C ALA A 20 -11.84 19.14 -2.21
N ARG A 21 -13.03 18.65 -2.56
CA ARG A 21 -14.20 18.73 -1.67
C ARG A 21 -14.00 17.97 -0.38
N GLN A 22 -13.43 16.77 -0.45
CA GLN A 22 -13.19 15.95 0.73
C GLN A 22 -12.14 16.57 1.64
N MET A 23 -11.16 17.25 1.07
CA MET A 23 -10.09 17.92 1.82
C MET A 23 -10.42 19.33 2.24
N ASN A 24 -11.57 19.85 1.84
CA ASN A 24 -11.96 21.25 2.10
C ASN A 24 -10.95 22.25 1.51
N LEU A 25 -10.44 21.93 0.33
CA LEU A 25 -9.49 22.77 -0.41
C LEU A 25 -10.05 23.09 -1.79
N PRO A 26 -9.66 24.24 -2.38
CA PRO A 26 -10.01 24.49 -3.77
C PRO A 26 -9.25 23.55 -4.70
N ARG A 27 -9.85 23.21 -5.83
CA ARG A 27 -9.23 22.29 -6.82
C ARG A 27 -7.81 22.73 -7.23
N PRO A 28 -7.53 24.03 -7.47
CA PRO A 28 -6.16 24.45 -7.80
C PRO A 28 -5.14 24.09 -6.74
N ALA A 29 -5.53 24.02 -5.46
CA ALA A 29 -4.64 23.58 -4.39
C ALA A 29 -4.28 22.09 -4.55
N ILE A 30 -5.24 21.23 -4.90
CA ILE A 30 -4.96 19.82 -5.16
C ILE A 30 -4.02 19.68 -6.36
N SER A 31 -4.27 20.40 -7.44
CA SER A 31 -3.41 20.39 -8.61
C SER A 31 -1.97 20.82 -8.26
N ALA A 32 -1.83 21.87 -7.47
CA ALA A 32 -0.52 22.39 -7.03
C ALA A 32 0.20 21.38 -6.12
N ILE A 33 -0.53 20.69 -5.24
CA ILE A 33 0.03 19.63 -4.40
C ILE A 33 0.55 18.47 -5.26
N GLU A 34 -0.25 18.01 -6.21
CA GLU A 34 0.11 16.86 -7.05
C GLU A 34 1.26 17.17 -8.01
N SER A 35 1.42 18.41 -8.41
CA SER A 35 2.53 18.83 -9.25
C SER A 35 3.80 19.18 -8.47
N GLY A 36 3.75 19.19 -7.15
CA GLY A 36 4.89 19.52 -6.30
C GLY A 36 5.10 21.01 -6.09
N GLN A 37 4.20 21.86 -6.59
CA GLN A 37 4.31 23.31 -6.44
C GLN A 37 3.90 23.79 -5.06
N ARG A 38 3.09 23.03 -4.34
CA ARG A 38 2.62 23.36 -3.01
C ARG A 38 2.95 22.24 -2.05
N LYS A 39 3.52 22.57 -0.91
CA LYS A 39 3.82 21.61 0.15
C LYS A 39 2.55 21.18 0.87
N VAL A 40 2.59 19.94 1.38
CA VAL A 40 1.50 19.37 2.16
C VAL A 40 1.83 19.50 3.63
N SER A 41 0.90 20.04 4.43
CA SER A 41 1.07 20.08 5.87
C SER A 41 0.90 18.70 6.49
N THR A 42 1.36 18.53 7.73
CA THR A 42 1.19 17.27 8.45
C THR A 42 -0.28 16.88 8.60
N GLU A 43 -1.14 17.85 8.88
CA GLU A 43 -2.57 17.58 9.00
C GLU A 43 -3.20 17.19 7.67
N GLU A 44 -2.80 17.85 6.59
CA GLU A 44 -3.25 17.49 5.24
C GLU A 44 -2.78 16.09 4.87
N LEU A 45 -1.54 15.75 5.20
CA LEU A 45 -1.00 14.41 4.94
C LEU A 45 -1.82 13.33 5.65
N LYS A 46 -2.18 13.56 6.92
CA LYS A 46 -3.05 12.62 7.66
C LYS A 46 -4.42 12.49 7.01
N ALA A 47 -4.97 13.60 6.55
CA ALA A 47 -6.27 13.59 5.87
C ALA A 47 -6.22 12.84 4.54
N PHE A 48 -5.17 13.03 3.75
CA PHE A 48 -4.96 12.27 2.52
C PHE A 48 -4.80 10.77 2.80
N ALA A 49 -4.01 10.41 3.81
CA ALA A 49 -3.81 9.03 4.19
C ALA A 49 -5.14 8.35 4.54
N LYS A 50 -5.96 9.03 5.32
CA LYS A 50 -7.28 8.54 5.69
C LYS A 50 -8.21 8.42 4.48
N LEU A 51 -8.22 9.42 3.63
CA LEU A 51 -9.06 9.44 2.43
C LEU A 51 -8.71 8.31 1.46
N TYR A 52 -7.41 8.10 1.24
CA TYR A 52 -6.93 7.09 0.29
C TYR A 52 -6.77 5.70 0.90
N GLY A 53 -6.94 5.55 2.22
CA GLY A 53 -6.83 4.25 2.88
C GLY A 53 -5.42 3.71 2.93
N VAL A 54 -4.41 4.58 2.97
CA VAL A 54 -3.00 4.22 3.05
C VAL A 54 -2.37 4.86 4.28
N SER A 55 -1.17 4.41 4.67
CA SER A 55 -0.44 5.05 5.77
C SER A 55 0.26 6.32 5.30
N ALA A 56 0.51 7.25 6.23
CA ALA A 56 1.29 8.44 5.96
C ALA A 56 2.72 8.06 5.50
N ASP A 57 3.30 7.02 6.10
CA ASP A 57 4.63 6.53 5.73
C ASP A 57 4.65 6.03 4.28
N GLU A 58 3.60 5.36 3.84
CA GLU A 58 3.49 4.92 2.45
C GLU A 58 3.46 6.09 1.47
N LEU A 59 2.75 7.17 1.82
CA LEU A 59 2.73 8.38 1.01
C LEU A 59 4.08 9.10 0.99
N LEU A 60 4.79 9.10 2.12
CA LEU A 60 6.09 9.76 2.25
C LEU A 60 7.22 8.99 1.58
N TYR A 61 7.26 7.68 1.78
CA TYR A 61 8.44 6.85 1.46
C TYR A 61 8.16 5.74 0.46
N GLY A 62 6.89 5.52 0.09
CA GLY A 62 6.51 4.44 -0.80
C GLY A 62 6.19 3.14 -0.08
N PRO A 63 5.95 2.04 -0.81
CA PRO A 63 5.44 0.79 -0.26
C PRO A 63 6.50 0.02 0.53
N GLN A 64 6.87 0.52 1.71
CA GLN A 64 7.87 -0.09 2.59
C GLN A 64 7.30 -1.25 3.41
N GLU A 65 5.99 -1.28 3.59
CA GLU A 65 5.34 -2.26 4.43
C GLU A 65 5.48 -3.68 3.90
N GLN A 66 5.50 -3.87 2.58
CA GLN A 66 5.71 -5.20 1.98
C GLN A 66 7.12 -5.72 2.21
N GLU A 67 8.13 -4.86 2.13
CA GLU A 67 9.51 -5.24 2.41
C GLU A 67 9.68 -5.62 3.88
N ASN A 68 9.07 -4.84 4.78
CA ASN A 68 9.12 -5.11 6.21
C ASN A 68 8.46 -6.44 6.56
N LYS A 69 7.32 -6.75 5.96
CA LYS A 69 6.63 -8.04 6.18
C LYS A 69 7.47 -9.22 5.69
N SER A 70 8.09 -9.09 4.53
CA SER A 70 8.96 -10.13 3.99
C SER A 70 10.19 -10.34 4.87
N MET A 71 10.81 -9.28 5.35
CA MET A 71 11.96 -9.35 6.24
C MET A 71 11.59 -9.95 7.59
N VAL A 72 10.45 -9.57 8.16
CA VAL A 72 9.95 -10.13 9.41
C VAL A 72 9.65 -11.62 9.24
N PHE A 73 9.00 -11.99 8.14
CA PHE A 73 8.73 -13.40 7.86
C PHE A 73 10.03 -14.21 7.75
N ALA A 74 11.00 -13.72 6.99
CA ALA A 74 12.27 -14.41 6.80
C ALA A 74 13.01 -14.61 8.13
N ARG A 75 13.04 -13.58 8.97
CA ARG A 75 13.68 -13.66 10.27
C ARG A 75 12.95 -14.62 11.19
N THR A 76 11.65 -14.51 11.29
CA THR A 76 10.84 -15.38 12.14
C THR A 76 10.95 -16.85 11.69
N PHE A 77 10.92 -17.08 10.37
CA PHE A 77 11.10 -18.42 9.81
C PHE A 77 12.47 -18.99 10.16
N SER A 78 13.52 -18.18 10.08
CA SER A 78 14.87 -18.64 10.40
C SER A 78 15.07 -19.00 11.88
N GLU A 79 14.24 -18.45 12.76
CA GLU A 79 14.28 -18.76 14.20
C GLU A 79 13.59 -20.07 14.56
N LEU A 80 12.79 -20.63 13.66
CA LEU A 80 12.12 -21.90 13.88
C LEU A 80 13.11 -23.07 13.73
N ASP A 81 12.80 -24.21 14.39
CA ASP A 81 13.59 -25.41 14.17
C ASP A 81 13.36 -25.99 12.76
N HIS A 82 14.20 -26.95 12.38
CA HIS A 82 14.17 -27.53 11.04
C HIS A 82 12.83 -28.19 10.74
N GLN A 83 12.24 -28.88 11.72
CA GLN A 83 10.97 -29.58 11.55
C GLN A 83 9.84 -28.59 11.29
N ASP A 84 9.76 -27.51 12.07
CA ASP A 84 8.74 -26.48 11.89
C ASP A 84 8.90 -25.76 10.56
N GLN A 85 10.13 -25.48 10.14
CA GLN A 85 10.41 -24.89 8.83
C GLN A 85 9.90 -25.79 7.72
N GLN A 86 10.12 -27.09 7.81
CA GLN A 86 9.68 -28.05 6.81
C GLN A 86 8.16 -28.11 6.75
N GLU A 87 7.48 -28.08 7.88
CA GLU A 87 6.00 -28.07 7.94
C GLU A 87 5.43 -26.85 7.25
N ILE A 88 6.04 -25.67 7.45
CA ILE A 88 5.60 -24.43 6.80
C ILE A 88 5.82 -24.51 5.29
N LEU A 89 6.97 -25.02 4.85
CA LEU A 89 7.25 -25.20 3.42
C LEU A 89 6.27 -26.16 2.78
N ASN A 90 5.92 -27.24 3.47
CA ASN A 90 4.93 -28.21 2.99
C ASN A 90 3.55 -27.57 2.87
N LEU A 91 3.17 -26.72 3.80
CA LEU A 91 1.90 -26.01 3.77
C LEU A 91 1.83 -25.04 2.58
N ILE A 92 2.89 -24.31 2.33
CA ILE A 92 2.99 -23.40 1.18
C ILE A 92 2.85 -24.20 -0.13
N ASP A 93 3.54 -25.29 -0.24
CA ASP A 93 3.48 -26.16 -1.42
C ASP A 93 2.09 -26.73 -1.64
N PHE A 94 1.44 -27.18 -0.56
CA PHE A 94 0.07 -27.67 -0.61
C PHE A 94 -0.89 -26.59 -1.10
N LYS A 95 -0.78 -25.38 -0.58
CA LYS A 95 -1.66 -24.25 -0.98
C LYS A 95 -1.48 -23.89 -2.45
N ARG A 96 -0.26 -23.92 -2.94
CA ARG A 96 0.04 -23.67 -4.35
C ARG A 96 -0.59 -24.70 -5.26
N ARG A 97 -0.44 -25.99 -4.94
CA ARG A 97 -1.02 -27.10 -5.71
C ARG A 97 -2.54 -27.06 -5.67
N TYR A 98 -3.11 -26.72 -4.54
CA TYR A 98 -4.57 -26.61 -4.40
C TYR A 98 -5.12 -25.51 -5.32
N ARG A 99 -4.45 -24.36 -5.42
CA ARG A 99 -4.85 -23.30 -6.35
C ARG A 99 -4.76 -23.72 -7.80
N GLU A 100 -3.71 -24.40 -8.17
CA GLU A 100 -3.53 -24.91 -9.53
C GLU A 100 -4.64 -25.89 -9.91
N ARG A 101 -5.06 -26.75 -9.00
CA ARG A 101 -6.18 -27.67 -9.23
C ARG A 101 -7.48 -26.93 -9.48
N ILE A 102 -7.79 -25.93 -8.64
CA ILE A 102 -9.02 -25.17 -8.80
C ILE A 102 -9.02 -24.44 -10.14
N ASN A 103 -7.93 -23.79 -10.49
CA ASN A 103 -7.80 -23.07 -11.75
C ASN A 103 -7.80 -24.00 -12.97
N GLY A 104 -7.31 -25.22 -12.81
CA GLY A 104 -7.30 -26.22 -13.87
C GLY A 104 -8.67 -26.81 -14.20
N TRP A 105 -9.67 -26.60 -13.35
CA TRP A 105 -11.04 -27.09 -13.56
C TRP A 105 -11.92 -26.10 -14.30
N GLU A 106 -11.46 -24.87 -14.47
CA GLU A 106 -12.12 -23.85 -15.25
C GLU A 106 -11.72 -23.95 -16.74
#